data_2048c36983435e0512f1514a374310a0
#
_entry.id   2048c36983435e0512f1514a374310a0
#
_cell.length_a   1.000
_cell.length_b   1.000
_cell.length_c   1.000
_cell.angle_alpha   90.00
_cell.angle_beta   90.00
_cell.angle_gamma   90.00
#
_symmetry.space_group_name_H-M   'P 1'
#
loop_
_entity.id
_entity.type
_entity.pdbx_description
1 polymer ?
#
loop_
_entity_poly.entity_id
_entity_poly.type
_entity_poly.pdbx_seq_one_letter_code
_entity_poly.pdbx_strand_id
1 'polypeptide(L)'
;MTIAIAEKIPSTERHRTMNMLLAAASAALAAAAMLAVLRGRAHWGEVAPLVWAHIVSIVIATALTPVMLLWRKGNRRHRQLGYVWVGAMLLAAVTSLFFNTRATAGWGMFTGDFSPIHILSGIVIIMVPRLVMYARVHNHHAHQRTVHGLVIGALLLAGFFTFPFDRMLGQWLFN
;
A
#
# COMPACT_ATOMS: atom_id res chain seq x y z
N MET A 1 38.86 -2.39 28.34
CA MET A 1 37.64 -1.70 27.85
C MET A 1 37.53 -2.05 26.36
N THR A 2 36.81 -3.14 26.06
CA THR A 2 36.72 -3.71 24.71
C THR A 2 35.55 -3.03 24.00
N ILE A 3 35.86 -2.14 23.05
CA ILE A 3 34.85 -1.54 22.18
C ILE A 3 34.42 -2.64 21.21
N ALA A 4 33.21 -3.17 21.39
CA ALA A 4 32.59 -4.08 20.44
C ALA A 4 32.38 -3.31 19.13
N ILE A 5 33.15 -3.63 18.09
CA ILE A 5 32.95 -3.14 16.73
C ILE A 5 31.65 -3.78 16.25
N ALA A 6 30.58 -2.99 16.23
CA ALA A 6 29.31 -3.42 15.64
C ALA A 6 29.58 -3.77 14.17
N GLU A 7 29.55 -5.05 13.84
CA GLU A 7 29.78 -5.58 12.51
C GLU A 7 28.73 -4.97 11.54
N LYS A 8 29.20 -4.17 10.59
CA LYS A 8 28.36 -3.45 9.65
C LYS A 8 27.73 -4.45 8.68
N ILE A 9 26.46 -4.80 8.88
CA ILE A 9 25.72 -5.70 8.01
C ILE A 9 25.90 -5.26 6.54
N PRO A 10 26.31 -6.15 5.62
CA PRO A 10 26.48 -5.83 4.22
C PRO A 10 25.19 -5.24 3.61
N SER A 11 25.32 -4.23 2.77
CA SER A 11 24.18 -3.52 2.16
C SER A 11 23.19 -4.47 1.45
N THR A 12 23.69 -5.52 0.85
CA THR A 12 22.92 -6.55 0.14
C THR A 12 22.01 -7.34 1.10
N GLU A 13 22.52 -7.73 2.26
CA GLU A 13 21.74 -8.43 3.28
C GLU A 13 20.66 -7.53 3.88
N ARG A 14 20.99 -6.28 4.15
CA ARG A 14 20.03 -5.30 4.65
C ARG A 14 18.86 -5.09 3.68
N HIS A 15 19.11 -5.02 2.38
CA HIS A 15 18.06 -4.91 1.37
C HIS A 15 17.19 -6.17 1.27
N ARG A 16 17.80 -7.35 1.42
CA ARG A 16 17.09 -8.62 1.42
C ARG A 16 16.17 -8.73 2.63
N THR A 17 16.67 -8.44 3.82
CA THR A 17 15.89 -8.43 5.06
C THR A 17 14.72 -7.46 4.99
N MET A 18 14.96 -6.21 4.51
CA MET A 18 13.89 -5.23 4.31
C MET A 18 12.80 -5.74 3.36
N ASN A 19 13.18 -6.30 2.21
CA ASN A 19 12.21 -6.87 1.28
C ASN A 19 11.39 -8.01 1.90
N MET A 20 12.00 -8.87 2.70
CA MET A 20 11.31 -9.97 3.39
C MET A 20 10.32 -9.45 4.42
N LEU A 21 10.71 -8.46 5.23
CA LEU A 21 9.83 -7.85 6.24
C LEU A 21 8.63 -7.14 5.57
N LEU A 22 8.88 -6.34 4.54
CA LEU A 22 7.82 -5.66 3.81
C LEU A 22 6.89 -6.65 3.09
N ALA A 23 7.43 -7.72 2.54
CA ALA A 23 6.64 -8.78 1.91
C ALA A 23 5.76 -9.49 2.93
N ALA A 24 6.30 -9.88 4.09
CA ALA A 24 5.53 -10.52 5.16
C ALA A 24 4.42 -9.60 5.69
N ALA A 25 4.74 -8.33 5.97
CA ALA A 25 3.76 -7.35 6.43
C ALA A 25 2.64 -7.10 5.39
N SER A 26 3.01 -6.99 4.10
CA SER A 26 2.02 -6.82 3.03
C SER A 26 1.15 -8.07 2.83
N ALA A 27 1.71 -9.28 2.97
CA ALA A 27 0.95 -10.53 2.91
C ALA A 27 -0.05 -10.62 4.07
N ALA A 28 0.38 -10.29 5.29
CA ALA A 28 -0.49 -10.26 6.47
C ALA A 28 -1.63 -9.24 6.31
N LEU A 29 -1.31 -8.04 5.83
CA LEU A 29 -2.31 -6.99 5.58
C LEU A 29 -3.31 -7.41 4.49
N ALA A 30 -2.83 -8.02 3.40
CA ALA A 30 -3.70 -8.53 2.33
C ALA A 30 -4.63 -9.64 2.84
N ALA A 31 -4.11 -10.55 3.65
CA ALA A 31 -4.90 -11.62 4.25
C ALA A 31 -5.98 -11.07 5.20
N ALA A 32 -5.63 -10.09 6.05
CA ALA A 32 -6.58 -9.41 6.93
C ALA A 32 -7.67 -8.68 6.16
N ALA A 33 -7.31 -7.95 5.09
CA ALA A 33 -8.27 -7.25 4.24
C ALA A 33 -9.20 -8.22 3.50
N MET A 34 -8.67 -9.30 2.95
CA MET A 34 -9.47 -10.33 2.31
C MET A 34 -10.43 -11.01 3.29
N LEU A 35 -9.95 -11.34 4.49
CA LEU A 35 -10.79 -11.93 5.55
C LEU A 35 -11.91 -10.97 5.96
N ALA A 36 -11.60 -9.67 6.14
CA ALA A 36 -12.60 -8.65 6.44
C ALA A 36 -13.67 -8.58 5.35
N VAL A 37 -13.26 -8.52 4.07
CA VAL A 37 -14.19 -8.52 2.93
C VAL A 37 -15.07 -9.76 2.93
N LEU A 38 -14.51 -10.95 3.16
CA LEU A 38 -15.30 -12.20 3.20
C LEU A 38 -16.27 -12.26 4.38
N ARG A 39 -15.88 -11.77 5.55
CA ARG A 39 -16.77 -11.69 6.72
C ARG A 39 -17.90 -10.68 6.50
N GLY A 40 -17.62 -9.54 5.88
CA GLY A 40 -18.58 -8.49 5.57
C GLY A 40 -19.56 -8.80 4.44
N ARG A 41 -19.61 -10.04 3.93
CA ARG A 41 -20.43 -10.43 2.76
C ARG A 41 -21.92 -10.08 2.89
N ALA A 42 -22.47 -10.06 4.09
CA ALA A 42 -23.86 -9.70 4.35
C ALA A 42 -24.16 -8.23 4.00
N HIS A 43 -23.14 -7.36 4.02
CA HIS A 43 -23.24 -5.92 3.79
C HIS A 43 -22.73 -5.46 2.41
N TRP A 44 -22.38 -6.39 1.54
CA TRP A 44 -21.80 -6.03 0.23
C TRP A 44 -22.72 -5.16 -0.63
N GLY A 45 -24.05 -5.38 -0.53
CA GLY A 45 -25.05 -4.60 -1.26
C GLY A 45 -25.17 -3.14 -0.81
N GLU A 46 -24.68 -2.82 0.38
CA GLU A 46 -24.71 -1.46 0.96
C GLU A 46 -23.50 -0.62 0.55
N VAL A 47 -22.47 -1.26 -0.02
CA VAL A 47 -21.20 -0.60 -0.36
C VAL A 47 -21.26 0.01 -1.75
N ALA A 48 -21.02 1.31 -1.85
CA ALA A 48 -20.99 2.02 -3.12
C ALA A 48 -19.94 1.44 -4.09
N PRO A 49 -20.23 1.40 -5.41
CA PRO A 49 -19.32 0.86 -6.43
C PRO A 49 -17.91 1.49 -6.40
N LEU A 50 -17.82 2.78 -6.09
CA LEU A 50 -16.55 3.49 -5.97
C LEU A 50 -15.68 2.94 -4.83
N VAL A 51 -16.30 2.60 -3.69
CA VAL A 51 -15.62 2.00 -2.54
C VAL A 51 -15.14 0.60 -2.90
N TRP A 52 -15.95 -0.18 -3.63
CA TRP A 52 -15.53 -1.48 -4.15
C TRP A 52 -14.34 -1.37 -5.10
N ALA A 53 -14.35 -0.41 -6.03
CA ALA A 53 -13.21 -0.18 -6.92
C ALA A 53 -11.93 0.11 -6.14
N HIS A 54 -12.03 0.90 -5.05
CA HIS A 54 -10.90 1.17 -4.16
C HIS A 54 -10.43 -0.08 -3.42
N ILE A 55 -11.33 -0.80 -2.75
CA ILE A 55 -11.00 -2.01 -1.96
C ILE A 55 -10.31 -3.05 -2.85
N VAL A 56 -10.90 -3.37 -4.01
CA VAL A 56 -10.34 -4.35 -4.94
C VAL A 56 -8.95 -3.93 -5.41
N SER A 57 -8.76 -2.65 -5.73
CA SER A 57 -7.47 -2.12 -6.17
C SER A 57 -6.41 -2.23 -5.08
N ILE A 58 -6.73 -1.86 -3.83
CA ILE A 58 -5.81 -1.97 -2.69
C ILE A 58 -5.48 -3.44 -2.39
N VAL A 59 -6.47 -4.33 -2.41
CA VAL A 59 -6.24 -5.77 -2.19
C VAL A 59 -5.30 -6.33 -3.27
N ILE A 60 -5.52 -6.00 -4.54
CA ILE A 60 -4.63 -6.41 -5.65
C ILE A 60 -3.21 -5.87 -5.42
N ALA A 61 -3.05 -4.57 -5.17
CA ALA A 61 -1.75 -3.96 -4.95
C ALA A 61 -1.01 -4.59 -3.77
N THR A 62 -1.72 -4.78 -2.64
CA THR A 62 -1.13 -5.33 -1.42
C THR A 62 -0.78 -6.81 -1.58
N ALA A 63 -1.61 -7.61 -2.23
CA ALA A 63 -1.36 -9.03 -2.51
C ALA A 63 -0.21 -9.25 -3.52
N LEU A 64 -0.04 -8.36 -4.50
CA LEU A 64 1.07 -8.43 -5.45
C LEU A 64 2.39 -7.97 -4.85
N THR A 65 2.39 -7.16 -3.80
CA THR A 65 3.61 -6.59 -3.19
C THR A 65 4.60 -7.66 -2.75
N PRO A 66 4.24 -8.73 -2.00
CA PRO A 66 5.17 -9.80 -1.64
C PRO A 66 5.81 -10.45 -2.87
N VAL A 67 5.01 -10.71 -3.90
CA VAL A 67 5.49 -11.31 -5.15
C VAL A 67 6.51 -10.40 -5.82
N MET A 68 6.23 -9.10 -5.92
CA MET A 68 7.10 -8.10 -6.54
C MET A 68 8.41 -7.89 -5.77
N LEU A 69 8.38 -7.95 -4.44
CA LEU A 69 9.55 -7.77 -3.59
C LEU A 69 10.48 -8.98 -3.59
N LEU A 70 9.93 -10.20 -3.64
CA LEU A 70 10.66 -11.45 -3.48
C LEU A 70 11.05 -12.11 -4.81
N TRP A 71 10.31 -11.84 -5.90
CA TRP A 71 10.56 -12.47 -7.19
C TRP A 71 11.80 -11.90 -7.91
N ARG A 72 12.29 -12.65 -8.90
CA ARG A 72 13.42 -12.21 -9.77
C ARG A 72 13.04 -10.93 -10.50
N LYS A 73 13.75 -9.84 -10.19
CA LYS A 73 13.53 -8.50 -10.74
C LYS A 73 13.99 -8.41 -12.20
N GLY A 74 13.35 -7.53 -12.99
CA GLY A 74 13.76 -7.22 -14.36
C GLY A 74 13.31 -8.17 -15.47
N ASN A 75 12.72 -9.34 -15.14
CA ASN A 75 12.19 -10.27 -16.13
C ASN A 75 10.83 -9.82 -16.70
N ARG A 76 10.33 -10.51 -17.74
CA ARG A 76 9.05 -10.18 -18.39
C ARG A 76 7.88 -10.23 -17.41
N ARG A 77 7.84 -11.24 -16.53
CA ARG A 77 6.77 -11.40 -15.53
C ARG A 77 6.78 -10.26 -14.49
N HIS A 78 7.96 -9.87 -14.01
CA HIS A 78 8.10 -8.73 -13.10
C HIS A 78 7.53 -7.45 -13.73
N ARG A 79 7.79 -7.20 -15.01
CA ARG A 79 7.25 -6.03 -15.72
C ARG A 79 5.74 -6.09 -15.87
N GLN A 80 5.17 -7.25 -16.24
CA GLN A 80 3.73 -7.43 -16.41
C GLN A 80 2.99 -7.23 -15.08
N LEU A 81 3.43 -7.92 -14.01
CA LEU A 81 2.86 -7.76 -12.68
C LEU A 81 3.07 -6.34 -12.13
N GLY A 82 4.20 -5.71 -12.46
CA GLY A 82 4.48 -4.31 -12.14
C GLY A 82 3.47 -3.34 -12.75
N TYR A 83 3.05 -3.55 -14.00
CA TYR A 83 2.00 -2.71 -14.60
C TYR A 83 0.64 -2.94 -13.94
N VAL A 84 0.30 -4.17 -13.55
CA VAL A 84 -0.92 -4.44 -12.78
C VAL A 84 -0.87 -3.73 -11.42
N TRP A 85 0.26 -3.83 -10.72
CA TRP A 85 0.49 -3.17 -9.43
C TRP A 85 0.37 -1.64 -9.56
N VAL A 86 1.01 -1.05 -10.56
CA VAL A 86 0.95 0.38 -10.88
C VAL A 86 -0.49 0.83 -11.15
N GLY A 87 -1.22 0.09 -12.01
CA GLY A 87 -2.62 0.37 -12.30
C GLY A 87 -3.51 0.32 -11.06
N ALA A 88 -3.33 -0.71 -10.23
CA ALA A 88 -4.06 -0.87 -8.98
C ALA A 88 -3.76 0.28 -7.99
N MET A 89 -2.49 0.67 -7.83
CA MET A 89 -2.09 1.80 -6.98
C MET A 89 -2.69 3.13 -7.45
N LEU A 90 -2.66 3.40 -8.76
CA LEU A 90 -3.23 4.62 -9.32
C LEU A 90 -4.75 4.64 -9.18
N LEU A 91 -5.42 3.52 -9.46
CA LEU A 91 -6.87 3.42 -9.32
C LEU A 91 -7.29 3.62 -7.86
N ALA A 92 -6.58 3.00 -6.91
CA ALA A 92 -6.83 3.21 -5.49
C ALA A 92 -6.63 4.68 -5.09
N ALA A 93 -5.56 5.33 -5.55
CA ALA A 93 -5.29 6.72 -5.23
C ALA A 93 -6.32 7.67 -5.85
N VAL A 94 -6.74 7.44 -7.10
CA VAL A 94 -7.75 8.26 -7.77
C VAL A 94 -9.12 8.09 -7.09
N THR A 95 -9.54 6.85 -6.84
CA THR A 95 -10.85 6.60 -6.17
C THR A 95 -10.92 7.19 -4.77
N SER A 96 -9.80 7.19 -4.04
CA SER A 96 -9.76 7.77 -2.68
C SER A 96 -9.95 9.29 -2.65
N LEU A 97 -9.65 10.02 -3.75
CA LEU A 97 -9.90 11.46 -3.84
C LEU A 97 -11.39 11.82 -3.81
N PHE A 98 -12.26 10.88 -4.16
CA PHE A 98 -13.70 11.08 -4.19
C PHE A 98 -14.40 10.68 -2.88
N PHE A 99 -13.65 10.20 -1.87
CA PHE A 99 -14.24 9.86 -0.58
C PHE A 99 -14.50 11.13 0.21
N ASN A 100 -15.79 11.39 0.50
CA ASN A 100 -16.20 12.53 1.30
C ASN A 100 -15.93 12.26 2.78
N THR A 101 -15.16 13.13 3.42
CA THR A 101 -14.75 13.00 4.82
C THR A 101 -15.66 13.71 5.81
N ARG A 102 -16.75 14.34 5.35
CA ARG A 102 -17.69 15.07 6.21
C ARG A 102 -18.27 14.24 7.35
N ALA A 103 -18.39 12.93 7.17
CA ALA A 103 -18.92 12.02 8.19
C ALA A 103 -17.92 11.71 9.34
N THR A 104 -16.64 12.10 9.21
CA THR A 104 -15.58 11.80 10.18
C THR A 104 -14.95 13.07 10.78
N ALA A 105 -15.60 14.22 10.70
CA ALA A 105 -15.11 15.54 11.08
C ALA A 105 -14.97 15.76 12.61
N GLY A 106 -14.46 14.80 13.35
CA GLY A 106 -14.13 14.95 14.77
C GLY A 106 -12.71 15.41 15.10
N TRP A 107 -11.83 15.52 14.11
CA TRP A 107 -10.43 15.89 14.31
C TRP A 107 -10.13 17.25 13.68
N GLY A 108 -10.17 18.29 14.48
CA GLY A 108 -10.14 19.72 14.17
C GLY A 108 -9.00 20.30 13.33
N MET A 109 -8.21 19.52 12.61
CA MET A 109 -7.14 20.04 11.77
C MET A 109 -7.55 20.12 10.28
N PHE A 110 -8.64 19.47 9.88
CA PHE A 110 -9.19 19.52 8.53
C PHE A 110 -10.72 19.55 8.59
N THR A 111 -11.28 20.71 8.83
CA THR A 111 -12.73 20.95 8.69
C THR A 111 -13.05 21.13 7.21
N GLY A 112 -13.57 20.11 6.55
CA GLY A 112 -13.96 20.20 5.16
C GLY A 112 -13.70 18.91 4.37
N ASP A 113 -13.73 19.02 3.05
CA ASP A 113 -13.63 17.91 2.11
C ASP A 113 -12.21 17.30 2.00
N PHE A 114 -11.19 17.93 2.62
CA PHE A 114 -9.79 17.48 2.60
C PHE A 114 -9.36 16.81 3.89
N SER A 115 -8.79 15.62 3.78
CA SER A 115 -8.19 14.87 4.89
C SER A 115 -6.75 14.43 4.54
N PRO A 116 -5.94 13.98 5.50
CA PRO A 116 -4.58 13.47 5.25
C PRO A 116 -4.49 12.41 4.15
N ILE A 117 -5.58 11.64 3.92
CA ILE A 117 -5.60 10.63 2.86
C ILE A 117 -5.53 11.25 1.46
N HIS A 118 -6.09 12.45 1.25
CA HIS A 118 -6.02 13.14 -0.04
C HIS A 118 -4.59 13.58 -0.36
N ILE A 119 -3.82 14.01 0.65
CA ILE A 119 -2.40 14.33 0.50
C ILE A 119 -1.62 13.08 0.10
N LEU A 120 -1.87 11.96 0.80
CA LEU A 120 -1.24 10.67 0.48
C LEU A 120 -1.58 10.22 -0.94
N SER A 121 -2.84 10.37 -1.36
CA SER A 121 -3.28 10.04 -2.72
C SER A 121 -2.57 10.88 -3.77
N GLY A 122 -2.40 12.17 -3.52
CA GLY A 122 -1.61 13.06 -4.38
C GLY A 122 -0.15 12.61 -4.49
N ILE A 123 0.47 12.22 -3.37
CA ILE A 123 1.83 11.67 -3.34
C ILE A 123 1.91 10.39 -4.18
N VAL A 124 0.95 9.47 -4.05
CA VAL A 124 0.91 8.21 -4.83
C VAL A 124 0.78 8.50 -6.33
N ILE A 125 -0.12 9.41 -6.72
CA ILE A 125 -0.34 9.79 -8.12
C ILE A 125 0.95 10.33 -8.76
N ILE A 126 1.79 11.04 -8.00
CA ILE A 126 3.07 11.57 -8.49
C ILE A 126 4.16 10.50 -8.45
N MET A 127 4.26 9.73 -7.36
CA MET A 127 5.38 8.80 -7.13
C MET A 127 5.28 7.53 -7.97
N VAL A 128 4.08 7.02 -8.26
CA VAL A 128 3.91 5.81 -9.06
C VAL A 128 4.38 5.98 -10.50
N PRO A 129 4.04 7.05 -11.25
CA PRO A 129 4.64 7.30 -12.56
C PRO A 129 6.16 7.48 -12.50
N ARG A 130 6.69 8.20 -11.50
CA ARG A 130 8.15 8.36 -11.31
C ARG A 130 8.86 7.04 -11.07
N LEU A 131 8.25 6.12 -10.33
CA LEU A 131 8.75 4.76 -10.13
C LEU A 131 8.91 4.01 -11.46
N VAL A 132 7.94 4.14 -12.39
CA VAL A 132 8.02 3.55 -13.73
C VAL A 132 9.13 4.21 -14.55
N MET A 133 9.28 5.54 -14.46
CA MET A 133 10.37 6.27 -15.12
C MET A 133 11.73 5.79 -14.62
N TYR A 134 11.94 5.64 -13.31
CA TYR A 134 13.21 5.11 -12.77
C TYR A 134 13.51 3.70 -13.28
N ALA A 135 12.49 2.84 -13.42
CA ALA A 135 12.68 1.52 -14.00
C ALA A 135 13.11 1.60 -15.48
N ARG A 136 12.53 2.51 -16.27
CA ARG A 136 12.84 2.69 -17.69
C ARG A 136 14.24 3.24 -17.93
N VAL A 137 14.71 4.15 -17.08
CA VAL A 137 16.08 4.71 -17.16
C VAL A 137 17.11 3.86 -16.40
N HIS A 138 16.75 2.63 -16.00
CA HIS A 138 17.62 1.68 -15.29
C HIS A 138 18.21 2.22 -13.98
N ASN A 139 17.57 3.21 -13.35
CA ASN A 139 17.97 3.70 -12.03
C ASN A 139 17.39 2.80 -10.93
N HIS A 140 18.03 1.64 -10.74
CA HIS A 140 17.57 0.61 -9.80
C HIS A 140 17.47 1.09 -8.35
N HIS A 141 18.41 1.96 -7.93
CA HIS A 141 18.42 2.49 -6.57
C HIS A 141 17.20 3.40 -6.30
N ALA A 142 16.95 4.37 -7.19
CA ALA A 142 15.79 5.25 -7.07
C ALA A 142 14.46 4.46 -7.16
N HIS A 143 14.38 3.50 -8.10
CA HIS A 143 13.23 2.60 -8.23
C HIS A 143 12.95 1.85 -6.92
N GLN A 144 13.95 1.18 -6.36
CA GLN A 144 13.79 0.39 -5.12
C GLN A 144 13.42 1.27 -3.94
N ARG A 145 14.04 2.44 -3.78
CA ARG A 145 13.72 3.39 -2.72
C ARG A 145 12.27 3.88 -2.82
N THR A 146 11.80 4.18 -4.02
CA THR A 146 10.42 4.60 -4.27
C THR A 146 9.43 3.47 -3.98
N VAL A 147 9.73 2.22 -4.38
CA VAL A 147 8.92 1.04 -4.03
C VAL A 147 8.77 0.93 -2.52
N HIS A 148 9.89 0.94 -1.78
CA HIS A 148 9.85 0.83 -0.31
C HIS A 148 9.03 1.96 0.32
N GLY A 149 9.20 3.21 -0.13
CA GLY A 149 8.42 4.35 0.37
C GLY A 149 6.92 4.20 0.13
N LEU A 150 6.52 3.78 -1.07
CA LEU A 150 5.11 3.53 -1.41
C LEU A 150 4.52 2.36 -0.62
N VAL A 151 5.28 1.26 -0.48
CA VAL A 151 4.82 0.10 0.29
C VAL A 151 4.64 0.48 1.77
N ILE A 152 5.60 1.15 2.37
CA ILE A 152 5.51 1.56 3.79
C ILE A 152 4.39 2.59 3.99
N GLY A 153 4.40 3.69 3.23
CA GLY A 153 3.49 4.81 3.47
C GLY A 153 2.08 4.56 2.95
N ALA A 154 1.96 4.16 1.66
CA ALA A 154 0.66 4.08 1.02
C ALA A 154 -0.06 2.74 1.21
N LEU A 155 0.68 1.63 1.34
CA LEU A 155 0.05 0.32 1.55
C LEU A 155 0.01 -0.06 3.04
N LEU A 156 1.15 -0.14 3.71
CA LEU A 156 1.18 -0.67 5.07
C LEU A 156 0.62 0.32 6.09
N LEU A 157 1.08 1.57 6.09
CA LEU A 157 0.62 2.56 7.07
C LEU A 157 -0.84 2.94 6.81
N ALA A 158 -1.20 3.36 5.60
CA ALA A 158 -2.58 3.70 5.28
C ALA A 158 -3.50 2.48 5.36
N GLY A 159 -3.05 1.30 4.91
CA GLY A 159 -3.81 0.06 5.01
C GLY A 159 -4.08 -0.36 6.44
N PHE A 160 -3.10 -0.21 7.35
CA PHE A 160 -3.32 -0.45 8.77
C PHE A 160 -4.45 0.42 9.33
N PHE A 161 -4.49 1.70 8.97
CA PHE A 161 -5.54 2.64 9.43
C PHE A 161 -6.93 2.38 8.84
N THR A 162 -7.11 1.37 8.00
CA THR A 162 -8.45 0.94 7.54
C THR A 162 -9.17 0.02 8.53
N PHE A 163 -8.48 -0.47 9.57
CA PHE A 163 -9.07 -1.38 10.56
C PHE A 163 -9.50 -0.69 11.86
N PRO A 164 -8.71 0.19 12.51
CA PRO A 164 -9.12 0.85 13.74
C PRO A 164 -10.16 1.95 13.50
N PHE A 165 -10.68 2.52 14.58
CA PHE A 165 -11.55 3.71 14.60
C PHE A 165 -12.90 3.51 13.90
N ASP A 166 -13.57 2.40 14.13
CA ASP A 166 -14.89 2.05 13.55
C ASP A 166 -14.93 2.10 12.02
N ARG A 167 -13.78 1.85 11.37
CA ARG A 167 -13.72 1.73 9.92
C ARG A 167 -14.41 0.46 9.45
N MET A 168 -15.04 0.54 8.28
CA MET A 168 -15.84 -0.54 7.69
C MET A 168 -15.10 -1.90 7.68
N LEU A 169 -13.85 -1.96 7.20
CA LEU A 169 -13.09 -3.21 7.18
C LEU A 169 -12.75 -3.72 8.59
N GLY A 170 -12.54 -2.83 9.54
CA GLY A 170 -12.34 -3.19 10.94
C GLY A 170 -13.61 -3.77 11.57
N GLN A 171 -14.76 -3.15 11.35
CA GLN A 171 -16.05 -3.66 11.78
C GLN A 171 -16.31 -5.05 11.20
N TRP A 172 -16.07 -5.25 9.90
CA TRP A 172 -16.24 -6.56 9.27
C TRP A 172 -15.25 -7.63 9.76
N LEU A 173 -14.07 -7.22 10.21
CA LEU A 173 -13.05 -8.16 10.69
C LEU A 173 -13.30 -8.61 12.12
N PHE A 174 -13.78 -7.72 13.00
CA PHE A 174 -13.84 -7.94 14.45
C PHE A 174 -15.25 -8.17 15.00
N ASN A 175 -16.30 -7.82 14.26
CA ASN A 175 -17.69 -8.07 14.60
C ASN A 175 -18.29 -9.15 13.69
#